data_360ed2fc5def046af094513f1c7c19e9
#
_entry.id   360ed2fc5def046af094513f1c7c19e9
#
_cell.length_a   1.000
_cell.length_b   1.000
_cell.length_c   1.000
_cell.angle_alpha   90.00
_cell.angle_beta   90.00
_cell.angle_gamma   90.00
#
_symmetry.space_group_name_H-M   'P 1'
#
loop_
_entity.id
_entity.type
_entity.pdbx_description
1 polymer ?
#
loop_
_entity_poly.entity_id
_entity_poly.type
_entity_poly.pdbx_seq_one_letter_code
_entity_poly.pdbx_strand_id
1 'polypeptide(L)'
;MVVISLIGFAAVILAAAPPVIEQTNKFQASTDLTEPYGSAAKTLETLAVKGRAPKTGYSRSQFGSGWTTTSGCDTRNIILHRDLQNTVVNETCVVVSGILKDPYTATVINFVKGSSDIQIDHVVALSNTWQTGAQTLTRTQRIQLANDPLELLAVQGDANQQKSDGDTATWLPSNKSFRCEYVARQIAVKEKYTLWVTPPEKQAILAVLATCPDQALPAK
;
A
#
# COMPACT_ATOMS: atom_id res chain seq x y z
N MET A 1 80.61 30.87 66.65
CA MET A 1 79.96 31.25 65.39
C MET A 1 79.13 30.05 64.95
N VAL A 2 77.83 30.07 65.14
CA VAL A 2 76.97 28.96 64.82
C VAL A 2 76.18 29.38 63.53
N VAL A 3 76.36 28.61 62.46
CA VAL A 3 75.68 28.80 61.20
C VAL A 3 74.43 27.92 61.22
N ILE A 4 73.24 28.53 61.25
CA ILE A 4 71.98 27.83 61.17
C ILE A 4 71.64 27.73 59.68
N SER A 5 71.60 26.49 59.17
CA SER A 5 71.12 26.16 57.79
C SER A 5 69.66 25.97 57.81
N LEU A 6 68.91 26.86 57.08
CA LEU A 6 67.48 26.76 56.88
C LEU A 6 67.21 25.83 55.69
N ILE A 7 66.64 24.68 55.96
CA ILE A 7 66.15 23.75 54.93
C ILE A 7 64.69 24.16 54.60
N GLY A 8 64.51 24.70 53.41
CA GLY A 8 63.20 25.02 52.88
C GLY A 8 62.46 23.76 52.37
N PHE A 9 61.35 23.42 52.98
CA PHE A 9 60.43 22.42 52.48
C PHE A 9 59.61 23.01 51.35
N ALA A 10 59.86 22.56 50.15
CA ALA A 10 58.95 22.87 49.01
C ALA A 10 57.72 21.91 49.10
N ALA A 11 56.57 22.46 49.37
CA ALA A 11 55.35 21.73 49.34
C ALA A 11 54.93 21.51 47.86
N VAL A 12 54.94 20.28 47.39
CA VAL A 12 54.42 19.88 46.09
C VAL A 12 52.91 19.78 46.25
N ILE A 13 52.22 20.76 45.70
CA ILE A 13 50.74 20.70 45.58
C ILE A 13 50.42 19.77 44.40
N LEU A 14 49.99 18.52 44.70
CA LEU A 14 49.37 17.65 43.70
C LEU A 14 48.01 18.25 43.35
N ALA A 15 47.89 18.86 42.19
CA ALA A 15 46.60 19.21 41.62
C ALA A 15 45.85 17.92 41.21
N ALA A 16 44.79 17.61 41.94
CA ALA A 16 43.89 16.53 41.57
C ALA A 16 43.23 16.88 40.22
N ALA A 17 43.39 16.01 39.23
CA ALA A 17 42.67 16.11 37.97
C ALA A 17 41.14 16.05 38.20
N PRO A 18 40.36 16.87 37.51
CA PRO A 18 38.90 16.80 37.63
C PRO A 18 38.40 15.42 37.18
N PRO A 19 37.33 14.91 37.81
CA PRO A 19 36.75 13.63 37.40
C PRO A 19 36.29 13.74 35.95
N VAL A 20 36.79 12.83 35.11
CA VAL A 20 36.27 12.61 33.77
C VAL A 20 34.85 12.15 33.97
N ILE A 21 33.88 13.04 33.72
CA ILE A 21 32.47 12.66 33.59
C ILE A 21 32.44 11.83 32.32
N GLU A 22 32.51 10.52 32.48
CA GLU A 22 32.16 9.57 31.46
C GLU A 22 30.70 9.83 31.13
N GLN A 23 30.45 10.70 30.14
CA GLN A 23 29.17 10.76 29.48
C GLN A 23 28.98 9.38 28.85
N THR A 24 28.40 8.48 29.63
CA THR A 24 27.66 7.36 29.07
C THR A 24 26.59 7.99 28.22
N ASN A 25 26.89 8.22 26.91
CA ASN A 25 25.91 8.28 25.88
C ASN A 25 25.11 6.98 26.08
N LYS A 26 24.06 7.06 26.87
CA LYS A 26 22.88 6.24 26.66
C LYS A 26 22.42 6.57 25.26
N PHE A 27 23.04 5.92 24.26
CA PHE A 27 22.31 5.46 23.12
C PHE A 27 21.16 4.66 23.76
N GLN A 28 20.11 5.36 24.12
CA GLN A 28 18.80 4.79 24.08
C GLN A 28 18.64 4.39 22.62
N ALA A 29 19.11 3.18 22.29
CA ALA A 29 18.46 2.43 21.28
C ALA A 29 16.99 2.57 21.65
N SER A 30 16.25 3.38 20.88
CA SER A 30 14.83 3.19 20.80
C SER A 30 14.74 1.70 20.50
N THR A 31 14.38 0.93 21.49
CA THR A 31 13.69 -0.31 21.28
C THR A 31 12.36 0.11 20.72
N ASP A 32 12.38 0.62 19.49
CA ASP A 32 11.35 0.41 18.53
C ASP A 32 11.33 -1.10 18.41
N LEU A 33 10.56 -1.70 19.30
CA LEU A 33 10.20 -3.10 19.25
C LEU A 33 9.63 -3.22 17.87
N THR A 34 10.39 -3.82 16.98
CA THR A 34 9.97 -4.18 15.64
C THR A 34 8.55 -4.67 15.79
N GLU A 35 7.59 -3.82 15.39
CA GLU A 35 6.18 -4.16 15.41
C GLU A 35 6.10 -5.53 14.75
N PRO A 36 5.61 -6.59 15.42
CA PRO A 36 5.68 -7.97 14.91
C PRO A 36 4.89 -8.18 13.62
N TYR A 37 4.25 -7.11 13.14
CA TYR A 37 3.45 -7.11 11.92
C TYR A 37 3.79 -5.89 11.08
N GLY A 38 3.90 -6.09 9.77
CA GLY A 38 4.03 -5.01 8.79
C GLY A 38 2.86 -4.03 8.85
N SER A 39 3.02 -2.86 8.22
CA SER A 39 2.03 -1.79 8.27
C SER A 39 0.65 -2.22 7.72
N ALA A 40 0.58 -3.22 6.82
CA ALA A 40 -0.68 -3.75 6.29
C ALA A 40 -1.53 -4.41 7.37
N ALA A 41 -0.96 -5.29 8.20
CA ALA A 41 -1.70 -5.95 9.28
C ALA A 41 -2.16 -4.93 10.34
N LYS A 42 -1.29 -3.99 10.70
CA LYS A 42 -1.61 -2.91 11.65
C LYS A 42 -2.77 -2.04 11.15
N THR A 43 -2.74 -1.65 9.87
CA THR A 43 -3.82 -0.87 9.27
C THR A 43 -5.12 -1.68 9.17
N LEU A 44 -5.06 -2.98 8.86
CA LEU A 44 -6.25 -3.83 8.85
C LEU A 44 -6.98 -3.85 10.19
N GLU A 45 -6.26 -3.78 11.31
CA GLU A 45 -6.87 -3.74 12.65
C GLU A 45 -7.64 -2.44 12.92
N THR A 46 -7.31 -1.35 12.24
CA THR A 46 -8.03 -0.08 12.36
C THR A 46 -9.30 -0.01 11.52
N LEU A 47 -9.45 -0.89 10.51
CA LEU A 47 -10.63 -0.89 9.66
C LEU A 47 -11.85 -1.39 10.43
N ALA A 48 -12.97 -0.69 10.23
CA ALA A 48 -14.24 -1.14 10.79
C ALA A 48 -14.62 -2.53 10.23
N VAL A 49 -15.20 -3.38 11.08
CA VAL A 49 -15.69 -4.71 10.67
C VAL A 49 -17.22 -4.69 10.72
N LYS A 50 -17.88 -4.85 9.57
CA LYS A 50 -19.34 -4.80 9.44
C LYS A 50 -19.81 -5.79 8.38
N GLY A 51 -21.06 -6.20 8.43
CA GLY A 51 -21.70 -6.94 7.33
C GLY A 51 -21.81 -6.09 6.06
N ARG A 52 -22.00 -6.72 4.91
CA ARG A 52 -22.24 -5.99 3.66
C ARG A 52 -23.56 -5.20 3.76
N ALA A 53 -23.53 -3.93 3.36
CA ALA A 53 -24.72 -3.15 3.16
C ALA A 53 -25.50 -3.67 1.92
N PRO A 54 -26.81 -3.41 1.83
CA PRO A 54 -27.59 -3.78 0.65
C PRO A 54 -27.00 -3.19 -0.64
N LYS A 55 -27.08 -3.94 -1.72
CA LYS A 55 -26.65 -3.50 -3.07
C LYS A 55 -27.64 -2.54 -3.72
N THR A 56 -28.76 -2.25 -3.06
CA THR A 56 -29.80 -1.34 -3.55
C THR A 56 -29.22 0.00 -3.99
N GLY A 57 -29.59 0.49 -5.15
CA GLY A 57 -29.09 1.74 -5.72
C GLY A 57 -27.72 1.66 -6.36
N TYR A 58 -27.04 0.51 -6.31
CA TYR A 58 -25.79 0.34 -7.02
C TYR A 58 -25.98 0.36 -8.53
N SER A 59 -25.20 1.18 -9.17
CA SER A 59 -24.89 1.09 -10.59
C SER A 59 -23.46 1.58 -10.83
N ARG A 60 -22.82 1.10 -11.88
CA ARG A 60 -21.46 1.56 -12.21
C ARG A 60 -21.41 3.08 -12.45
N SER A 61 -22.50 3.67 -12.95
CA SER A 61 -22.61 5.12 -13.17
C SER A 61 -22.57 5.97 -11.89
N GLN A 62 -22.77 5.37 -10.71
CA GLN A 62 -22.53 6.05 -9.42
C GLN A 62 -21.07 6.45 -9.23
N PHE A 63 -20.15 5.78 -9.92
CA PHE A 63 -18.71 5.99 -9.89
C PHE A 63 -18.19 6.77 -11.12
N GLY A 64 -19.07 7.40 -11.87
CA GLY A 64 -18.73 8.17 -13.06
C GLY A 64 -19.18 7.51 -14.37
N SER A 65 -18.99 8.22 -15.48
CA SER A 65 -19.36 7.75 -16.82
C SER A 65 -18.19 7.03 -17.56
N GLY A 66 -17.05 6.88 -16.91
CA GLY A 66 -15.84 6.28 -17.49
C GLY A 66 -14.58 6.81 -16.83
N TRP A 67 -13.47 6.67 -17.54
CA TRP A 67 -12.17 7.13 -17.08
C TRP A 67 -12.06 8.65 -17.11
N THR A 68 -11.57 9.26 -16.03
CA THR A 68 -11.28 10.70 -15.99
C THR A 68 -10.01 10.99 -16.77
N THR A 69 -9.89 12.24 -17.24
CA THR A 69 -8.73 12.72 -17.99
C THR A 69 -7.91 13.65 -17.11
N THR A 70 -6.60 13.42 -17.05
CA THR A 70 -5.63 14.29 -16.37
C THR A 70 -4.51 14.61 -17.34
N SER A 71 -4.23 15.89 -17.56
CA SER A 71 -3.18 16.37 -18.49
C SER A 71 -3.26 15.76 -19.89
N GLY A 72 -4.48 15.56 -20.41
CA GLY A 72 -4.72 15.01 -21.74
C GLY A 72 -4.72 13.47 -21.82
N CYS A 73 -4.37 12.76 -20.74
CA CYS A 73 -4.36 11.30 -20.66
C CYS A 73 -5.55 10.81 -19.84
N ASP A 74 -6.29 9.82 -20.32
CA ASP A 74 -7.29 9.17 -19.51
C ASP A 74 -6.67 8.19 -18.49
N THR A 75 -7.38 7.95 -17.40
CA THR A 75 -6.91 7.09 -16.31
C THR A 75 -6.51 5.69 -16.80
N ARG A 76 -7.28 5.08 -17.74
CA ARG A 76 -6.94 3.77 -18.28
C ARG A 76 -5.54 3.77 -18.92
N ASN A 77 -5.24 4.76 -19.77
CA ASN A 77 -3.95 4.84 -20.44
C ASN A 77 -2.81 5.18 -19.48
N ILE A 78 -3.07 5.98 -18.42
CA ILE A 78 -2.11 6.22 -17.35
C ILE A 78 -1.75 4.89 -16.65
N ILE A 79 -2.74 4.07 -16.29
CA ILE A 79 -2.51 2.78 -15.64
C ILE A 79 -1.81 1.79 -16.57
N LEU A 80 -2.23 1.69 -17.85
CA LEU A 80 -1.53 0.86 -18.83
C LEU A 80 -0.06 1.26 -18.97
N HIS A 81 0.22 2.56 -19.07
CA HIS A 81 1.61 3.04 -19.18
C HIS A 81 2.43 2.76 -17.92
N ARG A 82 1.83 2.81 -16.72
CA ARG A 82 2.49 2.48 -15.45
C ARG A 82 2.83 0.99 -15.33
N ASP A 83 1.91 0.10 -15.74
CA ASP A 83 1.95 -1.32 -15.42
C ASP A 83 2.58 -2.17 -16.53
N LEU A 84 2.57 -1.70 -17.77
CA LEU A 84 3.16 -2.39 -18.90
C LEU A 84 4.61 -1.96 -19.11
N GLN A 85 5.44 -2.90 -19.53
CA GLN A 85 6.81 -2.67 -19.98
C GLN A 85 6.84 -2.38 -21.49
N ASN A 86 7.86 -1.63 -21.95
CA ASN A 86 8.08 -1.33 -23.38
C ASN A 86 6.85 -0.76 -24.08
N THR A 87 6.14 0.14 -23.40
CA THR A 87 4.92 0.75 -23.92
C THR A 87 5.22 1.64 -25.11
N VAL A 88 4.41 1.49 -26.18
CA VAL A 88 4.33 2.47 -27.25
C VAL A 88 3.09 3.32 -27.01
N VAL A 89 3.29 4.64 -26.93
CA VAL A 89 2.24 5.63 -26.67
C VAL A 89 2.17 6.59 -27.85
N ASN A 90 0.98 6.87 -28.35
CA ASN A 90 0.80 7.82 -29.44
C ASN A 90 0.71 9.27 -28.94
N GLU A 91 0.65 10.23 -29.87
CA GLU A 91 0.60 11.67 -29.57
C GLU A 91 -0.63 12.10 -28.74
N THR A 92 -1.68 11.31 -28.71
CA THR A 92 -2.92 11.54 -27.94
C THR A 92 -2.93 10.82 -26.60
N CYS A 93 -1.75 10.40 -26.09
CA CYS A 93 -1.59 9.70 -24.81
C CYS A 93 -2.27 8.32 -24.75
N VAL A 94 -2.44 7.64 -25.89
CA VAL A 94 -3.03 6.31 -25.93
C VAL A 94 -1.94 5.26 -26.01
N VAL A 95 -1.91 4.31 -25.10
CA VAL A 95 -1.03 3.13 -25.15
C VAL A 95 -1.52 2.21 -26.26
N VAL A 96 -0.69 2.01 -27.27
CA VAL A 96 -1.03 1.18 -28.45
C VAL A 96 -0.46 -0.24 -28.36
N SER A 97 0.64 -0.42 -27.63
CA SER A 97 1.22 -1.74 -27.35
C SER A 97 2.09 -1.70 -26.09
N GLY A 98 2.42 -2.88 -25.57
CA GLY A 98 3.30 -3.06 -24.41
C GLY A 98 3.29 -4.51 -23.95
N ILE A 99 4.00 -4.81 -22.87
CA ILE A 99 4.11 -6.16 -22.31
C ILE A 99 3.69 -6.09 -20.84
N LEU A 100 2.66 -6.84 -20.47
CA LEU A 100 2.25 -7.00 -19.10
C LEU A 100 2.85 -8.28 -18.50
N LYS A 101 3.54 -8.15 -17.37
CA LYS A 101 3.77 -9.27 -16.46
C LYS A 101 2.59 -9.30 -15.50
N ASP A 102 1.58 -10.11 -15.83
CA ASP A 102 0.32 -10.07 -15.12
C ASP A 102 0.46 -10.44 -13.63
N PRO A 103 0.08 -9.54 -12.71
CA PRO A 103 0.20 -9.80 -11.28
C PRO A 103 -0.75 -10.92 -10.81
N TYR A 104 -1.89 -11.13 -11.47
CA TYR A 104 -2.89 -12.09 -11.02
C TYR A 104 -2.56 -13.54 -11.38
N THR A 105 -1.92 -13.77 -12.53
CA THR A 105 -1.65 -15.11 -13.04
C THR A 105 -0.16 -15.44 -13.19
N ALA A 106 0.73 -14.44 -13.06
CA ALA A 106 2.16 -14.53 -13.35
C ALA A 106 2.47 -14.81 -14.83
N THR A 107 1.50 -14.67 -15.73
CA THR A 107 1.71 -14.83 -17.17
C THR A 107 2.25 -13.54 -17.80
N VAL A 108 2.92 -13.68 -18.95
CA VAL A 108 3.36 -12.56 -19.78
C VAL A 108 2.38 -12.37 -20.92
N ILE A 109 1.82 -11.18 -21.06
CA ILE A 109 0.81 -10.85 -22.07
C ILE A 109 1.33 -9.72 -22.95
N ASN A 110 1.34 -9.93 -24.27
CA ASN A 110 1.62 -8.87 -25.23
C ASN A 110 0.33 -8.08 -25.49
N PHE A 111 0.31 -6.84 -25.06
CA PHE A 111 -0.82 -5.94 -25.26
C PHE A 111 -0.77 -5.30 -26.64
N VAL A 112 -1.90 -5.34 -27.33
CA VAL A 112 -2.18 -4.52 -28.51
C VAL A 112 -3.52 -3.81 -28.29
N LYS A 113 -3.56 -2.51 -28.61
CA LYS A 113 -4.81 -1.73 -28.47
C LYS A 113 -5.97 -2.39 -29.21
N GLY A 114 -7.10 -2.53 -28.53
CA GLY A 114 -8.29 -3.18 -29.04
C GLY A 114 -8.45 -4.64 -28.61
N SER A 115 -7.39 -5.28 -28.07
CA SER A 115 -7.55 -6.60 -27.46
C SER A 115 -8.28 -6.52 -26.12
N SER A 116 -8.96 -7.59 -25.75
CA SER A 116 -9.61 -7.76 -24.43
C SER A 116 -8.72 -8.47 -23.39
N ASP A 117 -7.49 -8.83 -23.80
CA ASP A 117 -6.58 -9.67 -22.99
C ASP A 117 -6.14 -8.98 -21.70
N ILE A 118 -6.07 -7.63 -21.74
CA ILE A 118 -5.75 -6.81 -20.57
C ILE A 118 -6.92 -5.87 -20.22
N GLN A 119 -7.33 -5.92 -18.97
CA GLN A 119 -8.32 -5.03 -18.39
C GLN A 119 -7.72 -4.22 -17.25
N ILE A 120 -8.32 -3.06 -16.93
CA ILE A 120 -8.01 -2.34 -15.71
C ILE A 120 -9.00 -2.78 -14.64
N ASP A 121 -8.48 -3.46 -13.64
CA ASP A 121 -9.28 -3.90 -12.49
C ASP A 121 -9.32 -2.84 -11.40
N HIS A 122 -10.45 -2.78 -10.70
CA HIS A 122 -10.60 -2.15 -9.41
C HIS A 122 -10.32 -3.20 -8.34
N VAL A 123 -9.15 -3.12 -7.64
CA VAL A 123 -8.72 -4.16 -6.69
C VAL A 123 -9.73 -4.40 -5.57
N VAL A 124 -10.47 -3.37 -5.19
CA VAL A 124 -11.72 -3.48 -4.42
C VAL A 124 -12.87 -3.21 -5.38
N ALA A 125 -13.47 -4.26 -5.92
CA ALA A 125 -14.51 -4.14 -6.94
C ALA A 125 -15.56 -3.07 -6.60
N LEU A 126 -15.97 -2.23 -7.57
CA LEU A 126 -16.89 -1.10 -7.32
C LEU A 126 -18.21 -1.53 -6.65
N SER A 127 -18.71 -2.73 -6.95
CA SER A 127 -19.87 -3.29 -6.26
C SER A 127 -19.56 -3.65 -4.80
N ASN A 128 -18.33 -4.10 -4.50
CA ASN A 128 -17.88 -4.35 -3.14
C ASN A 128 -17.69 -3.02 -2.39
N THR A 129 -17.04 -2.01 -2.98
CA THR A 129 -16.88 -0.69 -2.36
C THR A 129 -18.25 -0.09 -2.00
N TRP A 130 -19.26 -0.22 -2.89
CA TRP A 130 -20.61 0.22 -2.60
C TRP A 130 -21.17 -0.43 -1.35
N GLN A 131 -21.06 -1.75 -1.23
CA GLN A 131 -21.56 -2.54 -0.12
C GLN A 131 -20.71 -2.44 1.15
N THR A 132 -19.54 -1.81 1.07
CA THR A 132 -18.62 -1.66 2.21
C THR A 132 -18.33 -0.19 2.55
N GLY A 133 -19.21 0.74 2.15
CA GLY A 133 -19.12 2.13 2.63
C GLY A 133 -19.29 3.20 1.56
N ALA A 134 -19.00 2.94 0.29
CA ALA A 134 -19.05 3.97 -0.74
C ALA A 134 -20.45 4.56 -0.99
N GLN A 135 -21.51 3.95 -0.47
CA GLN A 135 -22.85 4.54 -0.45
C GLN A 135 -22.90 5.89 0.28
N THR A 136 -22.07 6.07 1.30
CA THR A 136 -22.02 7.30 2.11
C THR A 136 -21.10 8.36 1.53
N LEU A 137 -20.27 8.00 0.55
CA LEU A 137 -19.41 8.95 -0.15
C LEU A 137 -20.22 9.85 -1.07
N THR A 138 -19.74 11.07 -1.25
CA THR A 138 -20.26 11.96 -2.29
C THR A 138 -20.00 11.36 -3.69
N ARG A 139 -20.75 11.80 -4.69
CA ARG A 139 -20.50 11.38 -6.08
C ARG A 139 -19.05 11.68 -6.51
N THR A 140 -18.53 12.84 -6.15
CA THR A 140 -17.14 13.24 -6.46
C THR A 140 -16.13 12.28 -5.85
N GLN A 141 -16.30 11.90 -4.58
CA GLN A 141 -15.42 10.93 -3.91
C GLN A 141 -15.50 9.55 -4.55
N ARG A 142 -16.69 9.10 -4.99
CA ARG A 142 -16.81 7.83 -5.72
C ARG A 142 -16.11 7.86 -7.07
N ILE A 143 -16.18 8.98 -7.81
CA ILE A 143 -15.44 9.15 -9.07
C ILE A 143 -13.93 9.13 -8.80
N GLN A 144 -13.46 9.81 -7.74
CA GLN A 144 -12.06 9.79 -7.33
C GLN A 144 -11.60 8.36 -6.99
N LEU A 145 -12.39 7.61 -6.21
CA LEU A 145 -12.11 6.21 -5.89
C LEU A 145 -11.95 5.37 -7.16
N ALA A 146 -12.90 5.47 -8.08
CA ALA A 146 -12.90 4.67 -9.32
C ALA A 146 -11.75 5.02 -10.28
N ASN A 147 -11.09 6.16 -10.09
CA ASN A 147 -9.98 6.63 -10.93
C ASN A 147 -8.66 6.75 -10.15
N ASP A 148 -8.61 6.24 -8.92
CA ASP A 148 -7.42 6.29 -8.09
C ASP A 148 -6.38 5.28 -8.57
N PRO A 149 -5.14 5.69 -8.89
CA PRO A 149 -4.08 4.76 -9.23
C PRO A 149 -3.80 3.68 -8.17
N LEU A 150 -4.09 3.96 -6.89
CA LEU A 150 -3.99 2.96 -5.83
C LEU A 150 -5.01 1.84 -6.00
N GLU A 151 -6.22 2.16 -6.46
CA GLU A 151 -7.32 1.22 -6.66
C GLU A 151 -7.16 0.39 -7.94
N LEU A 152 -6.37 0.86 -8.91
CA LEU A 152 -6.36 0.34 -10.26
C LEU A 152 -5.12 -0.49 -10.59
N LEU A 153 -5.32 -1.63 -11.28
CA LEU A 153 -4.24 -2.47 -11.84
C LEU A 153 -4.59 -2.92 -13.25
N ALA A 154 -3.58 -2.93 -14.13
CA ALA A 154 -3.67 -3.66 -15.39
C ALA A 154 -3.46 -5.15 -15.12
N VAL A 155 -4.41 -5.98 -15.55
CA VAL A 155 -4.43 -7.41 -15.26
C VAL A 155 -4.98 -8.22 -16.44
N GLN A 156 -4.76 -9.54 -16.43
CA GLN A 156 -5.37 -10.45 -17.38
C GLN A 156 -6.89 -10.36 -17.34
N GLY A 157 -7.52 -10.23 -18.51
CA GLY A 157 -8.96 -10.03 -18.63
C GLY A 157 -9.80 -11.17 -18.04
N ASP A 158 -9.42 -12.42 -18.31
CA ASP A 158 -10.15 -13.59 -17.79
C ASP A 158 -10.07 -13.69 -16.26
N ALA A 159 -8.89 -13.43 -15.68
CA ALA A 159 -8.73 -13.40 -14.23
C ALA A 159 -9.56 -12.30 -13.58
N ASN A 160 -9.64 -11.12 -14.22
CA ASN A 160 -10.49 -10.03 -13.78
C ASN A 160 -11.98 -10.39 -13.83
N GLN A 161 -12.43 -11.05 -14.91
CA GLN A 161 -13.81 -11.53 -15.03
C GLN A 161 -14.15 -12.59 -13.98
N GLN A 162 -13.23 -13.52 -13.68
CA GLN A 162 -13.38 -14.50 -12.61
C GLN A 162 -13.48 -13.83 -11.22
N LYS A 163 -12.69 -12.81 -10.97
CA LYS A 163 -12.75 -12.02 -9.74
C LYS A 163 -14.12 -11.35 -9.58
N SER A 164 -14.67 -10.78 -10.66
CA SER A 164 -15.97 -10.12 -10.65
C SER A 164 -16.10 -9.09 -9.51
N ASP A 165 -17.12 -9.22 -8.64
CA ASP A 165 -17.28 -8.39 -7.44
C ASP A 165 -16.82 -9.09 -6.14
N GLY A 166 -15.98 -10.11 -6.28
CA GLY A 166 -15.39 -10.87 -5.17
C GLY A 166 -14.49 -10.00 -4.28
N ASP A 167 -14.47 -10.35 -3.00
CA ASP A 167 -13.49 -9.90 -2.02
C ASP A 167 -12.45 -11.00 -1.73
N THR A 168 -11.52 -10.74 -0.84
CA THR A 168 -10.45 -11.71 -0.47
C THR A 168 -11.01 -13.04 0.07
N ALA A 169 -12.22 -13.06 0.64
CA ALA A 169 -12.84 -14.30 1.11
C ALA A 169 -13.35 -15.20 -0.03
N THR A 170 -13.61 -14.62 -1.20
CA THR A 170 -14.24 -15.32 -2.32
C THR A 170 -13.32 -15.49 -3.52
N TRP A 171 -12.31 -14.65 -3.66
CA TRP A 171 -11.34 -14.72 -4.73
C TRP A 171 -9.97 -14.20 -4.32
N LEU A 172 -8.93 -14.86 -4.79
CA LEU A 172 -7.53 -14.44 -4.68
C LEU A 172 -6.79 -14.71 -5.98
N PRO A 173 -5.78 -13.91 -6.33
CA PRO A 173 -4.90 -14.19 -7.46
C PRO A 173 -4.37 -15.63 -7.44
N SER A 174 -4.37 -16.30 -8.60
CA SER A 174 -3.74 -17.62 -8.74
C SER A 174 -2.22 -17.53 -8.51
N ASN A 175 -1.62 -16.39 -8.86
CA ASN A 175 -0.25 -16.04 -8.52
C ASN A 175 -0.10 -15.82 -7.01
N LYS A 176 0.33 -16.85 -6.30
CA LYS A 176 0.47 -16.80 -4.83
C LYS A 176 1.47 -15.76 -4.36
N SER A 177 2.51 -15.47 -5.15
CA SER A 177 3.54 -14.48 -4.77
C SER A 177 3.01 -13.04 -4.71
N PHE A 178 1.93 -12.74 -5.43
CA PHE A 178 1.31 -11.42 -5.44
C PHE A 178 0.23 -11.24 -4.35
N ARG A 179 -0.22 -12.30 -3.69
CA ARG A 179 -1.35 -12.21 -2.74
C ARG A 179 -1.11 -11.23 -1.59
N CYS A 180 0.11 -11.17 -1.08
CA CYS A 180 0.47 -10.24 0.00
C CYS A 180 0.31 -8.78 -0.43
N GLU A 181 0.84 -8.44 -1.60
CA GLU A 181 0.70 -7.08 -2.16
C GLU A 181 -0.76 -6.78 -2.52
N TYR A 182 -1.49 -7.76 -3.06
CA TYR A 182 -2.90 -7.63 -3.40
C TYR A 182 -3.76 -7.26 -2.18
N VAL A 183 -3.64 -7.99 -1.06
CA VAL A 183 -4.41 -7.68 0.14
C VAL A 183 -3.95 -6.38 0.81
N ALA A 184 -2.64 -6.07 0.78
CA ALA A 184 -2.12 -4.81 1.29
C ALA A 184 -2.69 -3.61 0.50
N ARG A 185 -2.83 -3.75 -0.81
CA ARG A 185 -3.45 -2.73 -1.66
C ARG A 185 -4.94 -2.55 -1.35
N GLN A 186 -5.68 -3.65 -1.16
CA GLN A 186 -7.09 -3.57 -0.74
C GLN A 186 -7.25 -2.88 0.61
N ILE A 187 -6.39 -3.17 1.58
CA ILE A 187 -6.37 -2.51 2.89
C ILE A 187 -6.14 -1.00 2.72
N ALA A 188 -5.14 -0.60 1.93
CA ALA A 188 -4.80 0.79 1.70
C ALA A 188 -5.95 1.57 1.03
N VAL A 189 -6.63 0.97 0.06
CA VAL A 189 -7.84 1.55 -0.56
C VAL A 189 -8.95 1.70 0.47
N LYS A 190 -9.23 0.67 1.25
CA LYS A 190 -10.30 0.71 2.26
C LYS A 190 -10.01 1.74 3.35
N GLU A 191 -8.76 1.87 3.79
CA GLU A 191 -8.33 2.93 4.71
C GLU A 191 -8.58 4.32 4.10
N LYS A 192 -8.05 4.56 2.90
CA LYS A 192 -8.13 5.85 2.21
C LYS A 192 -9.55 6.36 2.02
N TYR A 193 -10.47 5.45 1.71
CA TYR A 193 -11.88 5.79 1.42
C TYR A 193 -12.83 5.47 2.57
N THR A 194 -12.31 5.18 3.76
CA THR A 194 -13.10 4.88 4.97
C THR A 194 -14.12 3.76 4.73
N LEU A 195 -13.72 2.77 3.95
CA LEU A 195 -14.50 1.56 3.72
C LEU A 195 -14.26 0.55 4.85
N TRP A 196 -15.18 -0.39 5.03
CA TRP A 196 -15.02 -1.45 6.01
C TRP A 196 -14.72 -2.80 5.36
N VAL A 197 -14.29 -3.76 6.16
CA VAL A 197 -14.17 -5.16 5.78
C VAL A 197 -15.30 -5.98 6.38
N THR A 198 -15.69 -7.07 5.70
CA THR A 198 -16.60 -8.05 6.31
C THR A 198 -15.82 -9.01 7.23
N PRO A 199 -16.47 -9.66 8.21
CA PRO A 199 -15.77 -10.64 9.05
C PRO A 199 -15.06 -11.75 8.25
N PRO A 200 -15.67 -12.38 7.23
CA PRO A 200 -14.97 -13.36 6.39
C PRO A 200 -13.80 -12.75 5.60
N GLU A 201 -13.98 -11.56 5.05
CA GLU A 201 -12.93 -10.85 4.32
C GLU A 201 -11.72 -10.56 5.23
N LYS A 202 -11.96 -10.04 6.46
CA LYS A 202 -10.88 -9.78 7.43
C LYS A 202 -10.12 -11.08 7.75
N GLN A 203 -10.81 -12.18 7.98
CA GLN A 203 -10.18 -13.46 8.25
C GLN A 203 -9.33 -13.95 7.08
N ALA A 204 -9.83 -13.83 5.84
CA ALA A 204 -9.09 -14.22 4.65
C ALA A 204 -7.85 -13.34 4.43
N ILE A 205 -7.95 -12.04 4.64
CA ILE A 205 -6.82 -11.12 4.58
C ILE A 205 -5.76 -11.49 5.63
N LEU A 206 -6.16 -11.75 6.88
CA LEU A 206 -5.23 -12.18 7.95
C LEU A 206 -4.54 -13.48 7.60
N ALA A 207 -5.24 -14.45 7.00
CA ALA A 207 -4.66 -15.71 6.57
C ALA A 207 -3.57 -15.51 5.48
N VAL A 208 -3.76 -14.55 4.56
CA VAL A 208 -2.72 -14.17 3.59
C VAL A 208 -1.56 -13.49 4.28
N LEU A 209 -1.80 -12.47 5.12
CA LEU A 209 -0.76 -11.71 5.81
C LEU A 209 0.07 -12.57 6.78
N ALA A 210 -0.49 -13.64 7.31
CA ALA A 210 0.28 -14.62 8.11
C ALA A 210 1.43 -15.27 7.32
N THR A 211 1.39 -15.27 5.99
CA THR A 211 2.48 -15.76 5.12
C THR A 211 3.53 -14.68 4.80
N CYS A 212 3.27 -13.43 5.17
CA CYS A 212 4.11 -12.27 4.90
C CYS A 212 3.94 -11.21 6.01
N PRO A 213 4.37 -11.48 7.24
CA PRO A 213 4.09 -10.63 8.41
C PRO A 213 4.62 -9.19 8.26
N ASP A 214 5.69 -9.00 7.50
CA ASP A 214 6.32 -7.70 7.28
C ASP A 214 5.75 -6.94 6.07
N GLN A 215 4.61 -7.38 5.53
CA GLN A 215 4.01 -6.72 4.35
C GLN A 215 3.68 -5.26 4.67
N ALA A 216 4.34 -4.35 3.94
CA ALA A 216 4.02 -2.93 3.97
C ALA A 216 2.79 -2.61 3.11
N LEU A 217 2.12 -1.49 3.42
CA LEU A 217 1.16 -0.91 2.47
C LEU A 217 1.92 -0.39 1.23
N PRO A 218 1.27 -0.38 0.04
CA PRO A 218 1.85 0.26 -1.14
C PRO A 218 2.10 1.75 -0.86
N ALA A 219 3.18 2.31 -1.44
CA ALA A 219 3.46 3.74 -1.36
C ALA A 219 2.27 4.55 -1.91
N LYS A 220 1.96 5.66 -1.21
CA LYS A 220 0.88 6.59 -1.60
C LYS A 220 1.26 7.42 -2.83
#